data_b3b5a1e7d28bac2ef16241a00c2940fb
#
_entry.id   b3b5a1e7d28bac2ef16241a00c2940fb
#
_cell.length_a   1.000
_cell.length_b   1.000
_cell.length_c   1.000
_cell.angle_alpha   90.00
_cell.angle_beta   90.00
_cell.angle_gamma   90.00
#
_symmetry.space_group_name_H-M   'P 1'
#
loop_
_entity.id
_entity.type
_entity.pdbx_description
1 polymer ?
#
loop_
_entity_poly.entity_id
_entity_poly.type
_entity_poly.pdbx_seq_one_letter_code
_entity_poly.pdbx_strand_id
1 'polypeptide(L)'
;MCDIWKTSSGKAFQSSDLQPQVDSIRRLGVRWLVFSGGEPLLNPELPLLCRMLREEKIRLTLLTTGLLLGKNAEEVAASFDDVIVSLDGPQEIHDVIRRVDGAFALVQGGVRALRERRGDFRITARTVVQKANHCHLRETVRAAKLLKLDGISFLAADLTSTAFNRPLIWPVVRQEEVALSLLELGPLENEIESLIQDSGREWGGGFIIESPEKLRRIARHFRVQLGLKMPESPVCNAPWVSAVIETDGTVRPCFFHRALGNLHEQSLESILNSKDARGFRANLDIASDPICNRCVCSLHYRV
;
A
#
# COMPACT_ATOMS: atom_id res chain seq x y z
N MET A 1 -7.44 4.06 -9.36
CA MET A 1 -7.25 4.61 -8.00
C MET A 1 -5.95 5.35 -7.79
N CYS A 2 -4.86 4.99 -8.43
CA CYS A 2 -3.65 5.81 -8.52
C CYS A 2 -3.35 6.12 -9.97
N ASP A 3 -2.59 7.17 -10.25
CA ASP A 3 -2.21 7.55 -11.62
C ASP A 3 -0.76 7.17 -11.92
N ILE A 4 -0.17 6.30 -11.12
CA ILE A 4 1.22 5.88 -11.27
C ILE A 4 1.51 5.25 -12.63
N TRP A 5 0.52 4.59 -13.23
CA TRP A 5 0.61 4.00 -14.57
C TRP A 5 0.62 5.05 -15.71
N LYS A 6 0.23 6.29 -15.42
CA LYS A 6 0.26 7.40 -16.38
C LYS A 6 1.63 8.09 -16.45
N THR A 7 2.52 7.80 -15.49
CA THR A 7 3.85 8.39 -15.51
C THR A 7 4.64 7.78 -16.66
N SER A 8 4.87 8.58 -17.67
CA SER A 8 5.50 8.20 -18.95
C SER A 8 7.01 7.99 -18.87
N SER A 9 7.62 8.06 -17.68
CA SER A 9 9.08 7.95 -17.56
C SER A 9 9.62 6.59 -18.00
N GLY A 10 8.78 5.54 -18.01
CA GLY A 10 9.18 4.18 -18.42
C GLY A 10 10.37 3.61 -17.63
N LYS A 11 10.92 4.40 -16.71
CA LYS A 11 12.11 4.03 -15.93
C LYS A 11 11.67 3.23 -14.71
N ALA A 12 12.15 2.01 -14.65
CA ALA A 12 12.16 1.21 -13.42
C ALA A 12 13.38 1.61 -12.60
N PHE A 13 13.29 1.47 -11.28
CA PHE A 13 14.44 1.57 -10.38
C PHE A 13 15.41 0.43 -10.70
N GLN A 14 16.70 0.75 -10.92
CA GLN A 14 17.70 -0.18 -11.40
C GLN A 14 18.70 -0.59 -10.31
N SER A 15 19.42 -1.66 -10.56
CA SER A 15 20.50 -2.11 -9.67
C SER A 15 21.62 -1.08 -9.56
N SER A 16 21.87 -0.31 -10.63
CA SER A 16 22.81 0.82 -10.62
C SER A 16 22.40 1.96 -9.69
N ASP A 17 21.08 2.13 -9.43
CA ASP A 17 20.56 3.12 -8.47
C ASP A 17 20.70 2.60 -7.04
N LEU A 18 20.55 1.28 -6.83
CA LEU A 18 20.63 0.64 -5.52
C LEU A 18 22.08 0.46 -5.05
N GLN A 19 22.98 0.06 -5.93
CA GLN A 19 24.35 -0.31 -5.58
C GLN A 19 25.08 0.74 -4.73
N PRO A 20 25.02 2.06 -5.04
CA PRO A 20 25.65 3.09 -4.21
C PRO A 20 25.01 3.27 -2.85
N GLN A 21 23.81 2.72 -2.64
CA GLN A 21 23.00 2.91 -1.43
C GLN A 21 23.13 1.76 -0.42
N VAL A 22 23.74 0.62 -0.80
CA VAL A 22 23.82 -0.59 0.04
C VAL A 22 24.45 -0.28 1.40
N ASP A 23 25.57 0.47 1.43
CA ASP A 23 26.23 0.85 2.68
C ASP A 23 25.35 1.77 3.55
N SER A 24 24.60 2.68 2.93
CA SER A 24 23.65 3.53 3.65
C SER A 24 22.50 2.70 4.25
N ILE A 25 21.99 1.75 3.50
CA ILE A 25 20.91 0.83 3.93
C ILE A 25 21.38 0.02 5.15
N ARG A 26 22.62 -0.48 5.12
CA ARG A 26 23.25 -1.22 6.22
C ARG A 26 23.42 -0.34 7.46
N ARG A 27 24.01 0.87 7.32
CA ARG A 27 24.23 1.80 8.44
C ARG A 27 22.92 2.32 9.06
N LEU A 28 21.88 2.49 8.26
CA LEU A 28 20.54 2.85 8.74
C LEU A 28 19.84 1.69 9.44
N GLY A 29 20.35 0.48 9.36
CA GLY A 29 19.76 -0.71 9.97
C GLY A 29 18.41 -1.07 9.37
N VAL A 30 18.24 -0.92 8.04
CA VAL A 30 17.00 -1.26 7.36
C VAL A 30 16.73 -2.75 7.54
N ARG A 31 15.53 -3.09 8.03
CA ARG A 31 15.13 -4.47 8.33
C ARG A 31 14.08 -5.01 7.38
N TRP A 32 13.34 -4.12 6.75
CA TRP A 32 12.21 -4.48 5.91
C TRP A 32 12.08 -3.52 4.74
N LEU A 33 11.89 -4.08 3.54
CA LEU A 33 11.66 -3.32 2.32
C LEU A 33 10.42 -3.87 1.60
N VAL A 34 9.56 -2.97 1.13
CA VAL A 34 8.38 -3.30 0.35
C VAL A 34 8.58 -2.82 -1.08
N PHE A 35 8.66 -3.74 -2.02
CA PHE A 35 8.60 -3.40 -3.44
C PHE A 35 7.17 -3.08 -3.83
N SER A 36 6.97 -1.89 -4.33
CA SER A 36 5.68 -1.34 -4.75
C SER A 36 5.89 -0.53 -6.03
N GLY A 37 4.90 0.21 -6.45
CA GLY A 37 4.97 1.08 -7.63
C GLY A 37 3.75 0.88 -8.51
N GLY A 38 3.91 0.88 -9.84
CA GLY A 38 2.86 0.44 -10.74
C GLY A 38 2.62 -1.07 -10.61
N GLU A 39 3.54 -1.84 -11.16
CA GLU A 39 3.62 -3.29 -10.99
C GLU A 39 5.10 -3.70 -10.93
N PRO A 40 5.63 -4.07 -9.75
CA PRO A 40 7.03 -4.41 -9.60
C PRO A 40 7.50 -5.58 -10.48
N LEU A 41 6.61 -6.53 -10.76
CA LEU A 41 6.92 -7.69 -11.61
C LEU A 41 7.15 -7.34 -13.10
N LEU A 42 6.97 -6.08 -13.48
CA LEU A 42 7.37 -5.58 -14.80
C LEU A 42 8.84 -5.12 -14.82
N ASN A 43 9.49 -4.98 -13.65
CA ASN A 43 10.89 -4.58 -13.61
C ASN A 43 11.80 -5.79 -13.87
N PRO A 44 12.55 -5.82 -14.99
CA PRO A 44 13.42 -6.95 -15.33
C PRO A 44 14.60 -7.13 -14.36
N GLU A 45 14.97 -6.08 -13.63
CA GLU A 45 16.06 -6.14 -12.64
C GLU A 45 15.57 -6.49 -11.23
N LEU A 46 14.26 -6.71 -11.03
CA LEU A 46 13.72 -7.04 -9.71
C LEU A 46 14.44 -8.22 -9.03
N PRO A 47 14.76 -9.33 -9.73
CA PRO A 47 15.52 -10.43 -9.13
C PRO A 47 16.91 -10.02 -8.66
N LEU A 48 17.59 -9.14 -9.40
CA LEU A 48 18.91 -8.64 -9.03
C LEU A 48 18.83 -7.72 -7.80
N LEU A 49 17.86 -6.80 -7.77
CA LEU A 49 17.59 -5.94 -6.62
C LEU A 49 17.30 -6.76 -5.36
N CYS A 50 16.49 -7.81 -5.49
CA CYS A 50 16.19 -8.72 -4.37
C CYS A 50 17.47 -9.41 -3.86
N ARG A 51 18.33 -9.94 -4.74
CA ARG A 51 19.58 -10.58 -4.32
C ARG A 51 20.47 -9.63 -3.52
N MET A 52 20.70 -8.41 -4.03
CA MET A 52 21.51 -7.40 -3.35
C MET A 52 21.01 -7.09 -1.93
N LEU A 53 19.68 -7.01 -1.76
CA LEU A 53 19.07 -6.73 -0.47
C LEU A 53 19.04 -7.96 0.47
N ARG A 54 18.95 -9.16 -0.09
CA ARG A 54 19.05 -10.41 0.67
C ARG A 54 20.43 -10.61 1.30
N GLU A 55 21.49 -10.19 0.64
CA GLU A 55 22.86 -10.18 1.20
C GLU A 55 22.93 -9.35 2.48
N GLU A 56 22.11 -8.30 2.59
CA GLU A 56 21.96 -7.45 3.78
C GLU A 56 20.95 -8.00 4.81
N LYS A 57 20.40 -9.19 4.61
CA LYS A 57 19.41 -9.86 5.49
C LYS A 57 18.12 -9.06 5.69
N ILE A 58 17.72 -8.30 4.71
CA ILE A 58 16.51 -7.48 4.72
C ILE A 58 15.31 -8.35 4.35
N ARG A 59 14.24 -8.26 5.13
CA ARG A 59 12.96 -8.87 4.77
C ARG A 59 12.37 -8.16 3.56
N LEU A 60 11.94 -8.92 2.56
CA LEU A 60 11.39 -8.40 1.31
C LEU A 60 9.92 -8.76 1.16
N THR A 61 9.08 -7.76 0.98
CA THR A 61 7.64 -7.90 0.68
C THR A 61 7.36 -7.39 -0.72
N LEU A 62 6.59 -8.14 -1.49
CA LEU A 62 6.08 -7.71 -2.79
C LEU A 62 4.64 -7.20 -2.65
N LEU A 63 4.38 -5.96 -3.06
CA LEU A 63 3.02 -5.44 -3.25
C LEU A 63 2.71 -5.43 -4.75
N THR A 64 1.77 -6.26 -5.20
CA THR A 64 1.47 -6.49 -6.62
C THR A 64 -0.01 -6.43 -6.92
N THR A 65 -0.35 -6.13 -8.17
CA THR A 65 -1.72 -6.31 -8.68
C THR A 65 -2.16 -7.79 -8.70
N GLY A 66 -1.19 -8.71 -8.72
CA GLY A 66 -1.40 -10.15 -8.83
C GLY A 66 -1.57 -10.67 -10.27
N LEU A 67 -1.71 -9.77 -11.26
CA LEU A 67 -1.94 -10.16 -12.66
C LEU A 67 -0.79 -10.96 -13.27
N LEU A 68 0.44 -10.67 -12.85
CA LEU A 68 1.66 -11.34 -13.34
C LEU A 68 2.18 -12.41 -12.37
N LEU A 69 1.52 -12.60 -11.23
CA LEU A 69 2.02 -13.44 -10.15
C LEU A 69 2.21 -14.90 -10.57
N GLY A 70 1.26 -15.45 -11.35
CA GLY A 70 1.34 -16.84 -11.84
C GLY A 70 2.54 -17.10 -12.74
N LYS A 71 2.88 -16.13 -13.60
CA LYS A 71 4.03 -16.22 -14.52
C LYS A 71 5.37 -16.12 -13.78
N ASN A 72 5.41 -15.40 -12.65
CA ASN A 72 6.62 -15.12 -11.88
C ASN A 72 6.66 -15.88 -10.54
N ALA A 73 5.81 -16.89 -10.34
CA ALA A 73 5.62 -17.54 -9.05
C ALA A 73 6.92 -18.18 -8.50
N GLU A 74 7.76 -18.74 -9.35
CA GLU A 74 9.05 -19.32 -8.97
C GLU A 74 10.02 -18.26 -8.44
N GLU A 75 10.20 -17.19 -9.20
CA GLU A 75 11.06 -16.06 -8.81
C GLU A 75 10.55 -15.37 -7.53
N VAL A 76 9.25 -15.17 -7.43
CA VAL A 76 8.63 -14.54 -6.25
C VAL A 76 8.83 -15.43 -5.02
N ALA A 77 8.62 -16.75 -5.13
CA ALA A 77 8.82 -17.68 -4.01
C ALA A 77 10.29 -17.74 -3.55
N ALA A 78 11.24 -17.56 -4.47
CA ALA A 78 12.67 -17.55 -4.17
C ALA A 78 13.15 -16.21 -3.58
N SER A 79 12.58 -15.08 -4.05
CA SER A 79 13.11 -13.75 -3.77
C SER A 79 12.42 -13.03 -2.61
N PHE A 80 11.16 -13.35 -2.28
CA PHE A 80 10.37 -12.62 -1.29
C PHE A 80 10.04 -13.46 -0.06
N ASP A 81 9.79 -12.78 1.06
CA ASP A 81 9.33 -13.41 2.30
C ASP A 81 7.81 -13.48 2.36
N ASP A 82 7.14 -12.52 1.75
CA ASP A 82 5.69 -12.48 1.66
C ASP A 82 5.21 -11.59 0.49
N VAL A 83 3.93 -11.76 0.14
CA VAL A 83 3.26 -11.00 -0.93
C VAL A 83 1.98 -10.37 -0.39
N ILE A 84 1.72 -9.14 -0.83
CA ILE A 84 0.44 -8.47 -0.67
C ILE A 84 -0.17 -8.31 -2.06
N VAL A 85 -1.26 -9.03 -2.33
CA VAL A 85 -2.00 -8.88 -3.59
C VAL A 85 -3.10 -7.84 -3.46
N SER A 86 -3.35 -7.12 -4.52
CA SER A 86 -4.53 -6.24 -4.57
C SER A 86 -5.79 -7.08 -4.77
N LEU A 87 -6.79 -6.88 -3.90
CA LEU A 87 -8.09 -7.52 -4.02
C LEU A 87 -9.18 -6.51 -3.63
N ASP A 88 -10.04 -6.11 -4.57
CA ASP A 88 -10.98 -5.02 -4.35
C ASP A 88 -12.43 -5.46 -4.21
N GLY A 89 -12.72 -6.75 -4.28
CA GLY A 89 -14.07 -7.31 -4.18
C GLY A 89 -14.13 -8.78 -4.57
N PRO A 90 -15.35 -9.37 -4.61
CA PRO A 90 -15.61 -10.59 -5.35
C PRO A 90 -15.28 -10.38 -6.84
N GLN A 91 -15.31 -11.45 -7.64
CA GLN A 91 -14.81 -11.44 -9.02
C GLN A 91 -15.34 -10.27 -9.84
N GLU A 92 -16.64 -10.10 -9.87
CA GLU A 92 -17.31 -9.09 -10.72
C GLU A 92 -16.89 -7.67 -10.35
N ILE A 93 -16.78 -7.39 -9.05
CA ILE A 93 -16.36 -6.07 -8.54
C ILE A 93 -14.87 -5.85 -8.77
N HIS A 94 -14.06 -6.88 -8.51
CA HIS A 94 -12.62 -6.80 -8.70
C HIS A 94 -12.25 -6.52 -10.16
N ASP A 95 -12.80 -7.29 -11.11
CA ASP A 95 -12.50 -7.15 -12.52
C ASP A 95 -12.90 -5.76 -13.06
N VAL A 96 -14.07 -5.24 -12.65
CA VAL A 96 -14.52 -3.88 -13.00
C VAL A 96 -13.58 -2.81 -12.45
N ILE A 97 -13.16 -2.90 -11.18
CA ILE A 97 -12.26 -1.93 -10.57
C ILE A 97 -10.88 -1.97 -11.23
N ARG A 98 -10.38 -3.17 -11.55
CA ARG A 98 -9.09 -3.37 -12.21
C ARG A 98 -9.14 -3.05 -13.71
N ARG A 99 -10.32 -3.01 -14.32
CA ARG A 99 -10.53 -2.83 -15.76
C ARG A 99 -9.78 -3.88 -16.59
N VAL A 100 -9.74 -5.11 -16.06
CA VAL A 100 -9.11 -6.27 -16.70
C VAL A 100 -10.03 -7.45 -16.51
N ASP A 101 -10.57 -7.94 -17.62
CA ASP A 101 -11.42 -9.13 -17.62
C ASP A 101 -10.62 -10.34 -17.13
N GLY A 102 -11.16 -11.04 -16.13
CA GLY A 102 -10.49 -12.18 -15.50
C GLY A 102 -9.36 -11.81 -14.55
N ALA A 103 -9.24 -10.56 -14.10
CA ALA A 103 -8.23 -10.15 -13.12
C ALA A 103 -8.27 -11.02 -11.85
N PHE A 104 -9.47 -11.31 -11.34
CA PHE A 104 -9.66 -12.18 -10.20
C PHE A 104 -9.12 -13.60 -10.44
N ALA A 105 -9.40 -14.18 -11.60
CA ALA A 105 -8.89 -15.50 -11.97
C ALA A 105 -7.37 -15.53 -12.10
N LEU A 106 -6.75 -14.44 -12.58
CA LEU A 106 -5.29 -14.30 -12.63
C LEU A 106 -4.68 -14.27 -11.22
N VAL A 107 -5.29 -13.52 -10.28
CA VAL A 107 -4.88 -13.53 -8.85
C VAL A 107 -5.01 -14.94 -8.27
N GLN A 108 -6.13 -15.62 -8.49
CA GLN A 108 -6.37 -16.99 -8.04
C GLN A 108 -5.31 -17.97 -8.57
N GLY A 109 -5.01 -17.91 -9.87
CA GLY A 109 -3.96 -18.72 -10.50
C GLY A 109 -2.58 -18.41 -9.91
N GLY A 110 -2.27 -17.15 -9.66
CA GLY A 110 -1.02 -16.71 -9.05
C GLY A 110 -0.83 -17.21 -7.63
N VAL A 111 -1.87 -17.10 -6.79
CA VAL A 111 -1.86 -17.62 -5.42
C VAL A 111 -1.64 -19.12 -5.41
N ARG A 112 -2.36 -19.86 -6.27
CA ARG A 112 -2.18 -21.31 -6.40
C ARG A 112 -0.75 -21.66 -6.80
N ALA A 113 -0.21 -21.01 -7.82
CA ALA A 113 1.14 -21.27 -8.30
C ALA A 113 2.21 -20.99 -7.22
N LEU A 114 2.05 -19.97 -6.38
CA LEU A 114 2.94 -19.71 -5.25
C LEU A 114 2.83 -20.80 -4.19
N ARG A 115 1.61 -21.24 -3.83
CA ARG A 115 1.39 -22.30 -2.85
C ARG A 115 1.95 -23.65 -3.30
N GLU A 116 1.92 -23.94 -4.59
CA GLU A 116 2.52 -25.17 -5.16
C GLU A 116 4.05 -25.17 -5.02
N ARG A 117 4.69 -23.98 -5.04
CA ARG A 117 6.15 -23.86 -4.88
C ARG A 117 6.59 -23.78 -3.43
N ARG A 118 5.80 -23.09 -2.60
CA ARG A 118 6.10 -22.89 -1.19
C ARG A 118 4.78 -22.81 -0.41
N GLY A 119 4.38 -23.95 0.17
CA GLY A 119 3.07 -24.11 0.82
C GLY A 119 2.80 -23.18 1.98
N ASP A 120 3.84 -22.79 2.73
CA ASP A 120 3.81 -21.87 3.87
C ASP A 120 4.02 -20.40 3.48
N PHE A 121 4.15 -20.08 2.17
CA PHE A 121 4.41 -18.71 1.71
C PHE A 121 3.26 -17.77 2.10
N ARG A 122 3.56 -16.72 2.86
CA ARG A 122 2.55 -15.79 3.34
C ARG A 122 2.02 -14.91 2.22
N ILE A 123 0.72 -14.96 1.98
CA ILE A 123 0.02 -14.18 0.95
C ILE A 123 -1.15 -13.46 1.59
N THR A 124 -1.13 -12.14 1.61
CA THR A 124 -2.23 -11.31 2.12
C THR A 124 -2.83 -10.45 1.03
N ALA A 125 -4.00 -9.88 1.27
CA ALA A 125 -4.64 -8.94 0.36
C ALA A 125 -4.62 -7.52 0.91
N ARG A 126 -4.68 -6.54 -0.01
CA ARG A 126 -5.00 -5.15 0.28
C ARG A 126 -6.15 -4.67 -0.56
N THR A 127 -7.17 -4.12 0.11
CA THR A 127 -8.35 -3.53 -0.50
C THR A 127 -8.37 -2.03 -0.29
N VAL A 128 -8.61 -1.27 -1.36
CA VAL A 128 -8.87 0.16 -1.25
C VAL A 128 -10.38 0.38 -1.35
N VAL A 129 -10.97 0.82 -0.24
CA VAL A 129 -12.40 1.09 -0.14
C VAL A 129 -12.75 2.36 -0.89
N GLN A 130 -13.71 2.26 -1.79
CA GLN A 130 -14.16 3.30 -2.69
C GLN A 130 -15.63 3.08 -3.09
N LYS A 131 -16.19 3.99 -3.86
CA LYS A 131 -17.59 3.93 -4.32
C LYS A 131 -18.00 2.56 -4.88
N ALA A 132 -17.16 1.94 -5.71
CA ALA A 132 -17.48 0.70 -6.39
C ALA A 132 -17.56 -0.54 -5.48
N ASN A 133 -16.95 -0.51 -4.28
CA ASN A 133 -16.88 -1.69 -3.40
C ASN A 133 -17.32 -1.44 -1.95
N HIS A 134 -17.85 -0.26 -1.63
CA HIS A 134 -18.17 0.15 -0.26
C HIS A 134 -19.19 -0.77 0.46
N CYS A 135 -20.06 -1.46 -0.29
CA CYS A 135 -21.05 -2.41 0.25
C CYS A 135 -20.60 -3.87 0.18
N HIS A 136 -19.37 -4.15 -0.25
CA HIS A 136 -18.89 -5.50 -0.55
C HIS A 136 -17.69 -5.94 0.32
N LEU A 137 -17.48 -5.33 1.49
CA LEU A 137 -16.30 -5.62 2.33
C LEU A 137 -16.34 -7.05 2.88
N ARG A 138 -17.52 -7.52 3.36
CA ARG A 138 -17.71 -8.89 3.83
C ARG A 138 -17.54 -9.91 2.71
N GLU A 139 -18.04 -9.60 1.52
CA GLU A 139 -17.85 -10.44 0.33
C GLU A 139 -16.38 -10.48 -0.08
N THR A 140 -15.67 -9.37 0.04
CA THR A 140 -14.22 -9.30 -0.21
C THR A 140 -13.43 -10.18 0.77
N VAL A 141 -13.82 -10.20 2.05
CA VAL A 141 -13.23 -11.12 3.04
C VAL A 141 -13.51 -12.57 2.67
N ARG A 142 -14.74 -12.91 2.25
CA ARG A 142 -15.08 -14.27 1.78
C ARG A 142 -14.25 -14.65 0.54
N ALA A 143 -14.10 -13.72 -0.41
CA ALA A 143 -13.26 -13.92 -1.61
C ALA A 143 -11.80 -14.17 -1.22
N ALA A 144 -11.23 -13.40 -0.28
CA ALA A 144 -9.87 -13.61 0.22
C ALA A 144 -9.70 -15.01 0.84
N LYS A 145 -10.69 -15.50 1.59
CA LYS A 145 -10.69 -16.86 2.14
C LYS A 145 -10.78 -17.95 1.07
N LEU A 146 -11.66 -17.75 0.06
CA LEU A 146 -11.78 -18.66 -1.08
C LEU A 146 -10.46 -18.76 -1.87
N LEU A 147 -9.73 -17.65 -1.98
CA LEU A 147 -8.40 -17.59 -2.58
C LEU A 147 -7.31 -18.18 -1.67
N LYS A 148 -7.65 -18.66 -0.44
CA LYS A 148 -6.70 -19.20 0.55
C LYS A 148 -5.59 -18.21 0.92
N LEU A 149 -5.94 -16.93 1.05
CA LEU A 149 -5.04 -15.90 1.57
C LEU A 149 -4.91 -16.02 3.10
N ASP A 150 -3.82 -15.50 3.64
CA ASP A 150 -3.52 -15.54 5.08
C ASP A 150 -4.04 -14.32 5.84
N GLY A 151 -4.57 -13.35 5.13
CA GLY A 151 -5.17 -12.15 5.72
C GLY A 151 -5.55 -11.09 4.68
N ILE A 152 -6.27 -10.09 5.14
CA ILE A 152 -6.71 -8.97 4.32
C ILE A 152 -6.63 -7.66 5.09
N SER A 153 -6.28 -6.58 4.40
CA SER A 153 -6.23 -5.21 4.95
C SER A 153 -7.07 -4.25 4.12
N PHE A 154 -7.65 -3.25 4.80
CA PHE A 154 -8.50 -2.24 4.20
C PHE A 154 -7.97 -0.83 4.44
N LEU A 155 -8.04 0.04 3.45
CA LEU A 155 -7.80 1.48 3.60
C LEU A 155 -8.77 2.26 2.71
N ALA A 156 -9.04 3.52 3.06
CA ALA A 156 -9.86 4.39 2.22
C ALA A 156 -9.09 4.82 0.96
N ALA A 157 -9.81 5.11 -0.12
CA ALA A 157 -9.22 5.76 -1.28
C ALA A 157 -8.73 7.17 -0.93
N ASP A 158 -7.48 7.48 -1.27
CA ASP A 158 -6.97 8.83 -1.20
C ASP A 158 -7.39 9.62 -2.44
N LEU A 159 -8.07 10.74 -2.25
CA LEU A 159 -8.63 11.58 -3.30
C LEU A 159 -8.04 12.98 -3.34
N THR A 160 -7.44 13.43 -2.23
CA THR A 160 -7.15 14.84 -1.98
C THR A 160 -5.66 15.16 -1.87
N SER A 161 -4.79 14.18 -2.08
CA SER A 161 -3.34 14.38 -2.05
C SER A 161 -2.69 14.26 -3.43
N THR A 162 -1.44 14.70 -3.51
CA THR A 162 -0.56 14.48 -4.67
C THR A 162 0.30 13.22 -4.51
N ALA A 163 -0.02 12.35 -3.54
CA ALA A 163 0.66 11.07 -3.36
C ALA A 163 0.50 10.15 -4.58
N PHE A 164 1.34 9.13 -4.66
CA PHE A 164 1.30 8.12 -5.70
C PHE A 164 1.54 8.69 -7.11
N ASN A 165 2.51 9.61 -7.22
CA ASN A 165 2.95 10.26 -8.47
C ASN A 165 1.83 11.03 -9.19
N ARG A 166 0.86 11.57 -8.46
CA ARG A 166 -0.09 12.51 -9.02
C ARG A 166 0.58 13.88 -9.15
N PRO A 167 0.65 14.44 -10.36
CA PRO A 167 1.22 15.78 -10.54
C PRO A 167 0.35 16.87 -9.91
N LEU A 168 -0.96 16.62 -9.86
CA LEU A 168 -1.97 17.50 -9.26
C LEU A 168 -3.01 16.66 -8.51
N ILE A 169 -3.71 17.30 -7.56
CA ILE A 169 -4.92 16.73 -6.96
C ILE A 169 -5.93 16.43 -8.07
N TRP A 170 -6.61 15.32 -8.00
CA TRP A 170 -7.62 14.95 -8.99
C TRP A 170 -8.71 16.04 -9.14
N PRO A 171 -9.16 16.34 -10.36
CA PRO A 171 -10.31 17.21 -10.55
C PRO A 171 -11.57 16.59 -9.91
N VAL A 172 -12.52 17.44 -9.52
CA VAL A 172 -13.74 17.03 -8.80
C VAL A 172 -14.46 15.88 -9.50
N VAL A 173 -14.63 15.96 -10.81
CA VAL A 173 -15.28 14.89 -11.60
C VAL A 173 -14.60 13.54 -11.39
N ARG A 174 -13.27 13.49 -11.34
CA ARG A 174 -12.52 12.26 -11.10
C ARG A 174 -12.62 11.81 -9.65
N GLN A 175 -12.69 12.73 -8.71
CA GLN A 175 -12.92 12.39 -7.31
C GLN A 175 -14.30 11.75 -7.12
N GLU A 176 -15.36 12.26 -7.75
CA GLU A 176 -16.73 11.76 -7.69
C GLU A 176 -16.92 10.34 -8.24
N GLU A 177 -16.03 9.89 -9.16
CA GLU A 177 -16.03 8.50 -9.65
C GLU A 177 -15.60 7.50 -8.56
N VAL A 178 -14.82 7.96 -7.59
CA VAL A 178 -14.15 7.11 -6.58
C VAL A 178 -14.68 7.39 -5.17
N ALA A 179 -14.99 8.65 -4.88
CA ALA A 179 -15.54 9.10 -3.60
C ALA A 179 -16.94 8.55 -3.36
N LEU A 180 -17.30 8.39 -2.10
CA LEU A 180 -18.67 8.13 -1.71
C LEU A 180 -19.48 9.42 -1.68
N SER A 181 -20.72 9.34 -2.13
CA SER A 181 -21.75 10.36 -1.92
C SER A 181 -22.35 10.24 -0.51
N LEU A 182 -23.16 11.23 -0.13
CA LEU A 182 -23.88 11.21 1.14
C LEU A 182 -24.80 9.98 1.28
N LEU A 183 -25.41 9.53 0.18
CA LEU A 183 -26.31 8.36 0.17
C LEU A 183 -25.57 7.03 0.37
N GLU A 184 -24.29 6.96 -0.01
CA GLU A 184 -23.47 5.75 0.08
C GLU A 184 -22.77 5.61 1.44
N LEU A 185 -22.75 6.68 2.23
CA LEU A 185 -22.06 6.70 3.52
C LEU A 185 -22.72 5.77 4.56
N GLY A 186 -24.05 5.83 4.70
CA GLY A 186 -24.78 4.94 5.60
C GLY A 186 -24.62 3.46 5.27
N PRO A 187 -24.77 3.06 4.01
CA PRO A 187 -24.42 1.70 3.55
C PRO A 187 -23.02 1.25 3.90
N LEU A 188 -21.97 2.09 3.71
CA LEU A 188 -20.60 1.77 4.11
C LEU A 188 -20.48 1.54 5.63
N GLU A 189 -21.09 2.42 6.44
CA GLU A 189 -21.06 2.31 7.90
C GLU A 189 -21.70 1.01 8.37
N ASN A 190 -22.85 0.66 7.83
CA ASN A 190 -23.55 -0.59 8.12
C ASN A 190 -22.71 -1.80 7.70
N GLU A 191 -22.05 -1.74 6.54
CA GLU A 191 -21.18 -2.82 6.06
C GLU A 191 -19.96 -3.01 6.97
N ILE A 192 -19.34 -1.91 7.45
CA ILE A 192 -18.22 -1.96 8.40
C ILE A 192 -18.67 -2.55 9.74
N GLU A 193 -19.79 -2.10 10.32
CA GLU A 193 -20.27 -2.64 11.59
C GLU A 193 -20.68 -4.11 11.46
N SER A 194 -21.32 -4.50 10.35
CA SER A 194 -21.63 -5.91 10.07
C SER A 194 -20.35 -6.74 9.91
N LEU A 195 -19.34 -6.22 9.22
CA LEU A 195 -18.05 -6.89 9.10
C LEU A 195 -17.41 -7.08 10.49
N ILE A 196 -17.44 -6.06 11.34
CA ILE A 196 -16.92 -6.14 12.71
C ILE A 196 -17.66 -7.20 13.54
N GLN A 197 -18.98 -7.26 13.45
CA GLN A 197 -19.80 -8.25 14.16
C GLN A 197 -19.55 -9.68 13.67
N ASP A 198 -19.56 -9.87 12.35
CA ASP A 198 -19.34 -11.19 11.72
C ASP A 198 -17.94 -11.73 12.01
N SER A 199 -16.95 -10.86 12.16
CA SER A 199 -15.53 -11.21 12.34
C SER A 199 -15.11 -11.38 13.80
N GLY A 200 -16.05 -11.38 14.76
CA GLY A 200 -15.77 -11.41 16.19
C GLY A 200 -14.83 -12.55 16.66
N ARG A 201 -14.84 -13.70 15.98
CA ARG A 201 -13.89 -14.82 16.20
C ARG A 201 -12.58 -14.68 15.39
N GLU A 202 -12.55 -13.83 14.39
CA GLU A 202 -11.45 -13.68 13.43
C GLU A 202 -10.48 -12.57 13.84
N TRP A 203 -10.91 -11.64 14.70
CA TRP A 203 -10.03 -10.66 15.32
C TRP A 203 -8.92 -11.32 16.16
N GLY A 204 -9.24 -12.41 16.83
CA GLY A 204 -8.26 -13.24 17.55
C GLY A 204 -7.35 -14.07 16.65
N GLY A 205 -7.76 -14.32 15.41
CA GLY A 205 -7.00 -15.08 14.39
C GLY A 205 -6.15 -14.21 13.46
N GLY A 206 -6.32 -12.88 13.48
CA GLY A 206 -5.50 -11.95 12.70
C GLY A 206 -5.79 -11.95 11.19
N PHE A 207 -6.92 -12.53 10.71
CA PHE A 207 -7.22 -12.56 9.27
C PHE A 207 -7.52 -11.16 8.72
N ILE A 208 -8.30 -10.34 9.44
CA ILE A 208 -8.46 -8.92 9.13
C ILE A 208 -7.39 -8.14 9.92
N ILE A 209 -6.53 -7.46 9.20
CA ILE A 209 -5.31 -6.84 9.76
C ILE A 209 -5.65 -5.57 10.57
N GLU A 210 -6.64 -4.79 10.13
CA GLU A 210 -7.06 -3.59 10.84
C GLU A 210 -7.91 -3.93 12.07
N SER A 211 -7.72 -3.14 13.15
CA SER A 211 -8.63 -3.17 14.28
C SER A 211 -10.00 -2.60 13.91
N PRO A 212 -11.07 -2.88 14.69
CA PRO A 212 -12.38 -2.29 14.50
C PRO A 212 -12.35 -0.76 14.40
N GLU A 213 -11.55 -0.11 15.23
CA GLU A 213 -11.39 1.36 15.22
C GLU A 213 -10.79 1.84 13.91
N LYS A 214 -9.80 1.12 13.38
CA LYS A 214 -9.20 1.44 12.09
C LYS A 214 -10.17 1.27 10.93
N LEU A 215 -11.04 0.25 10.97
CA LEU A 215 -12.09 0.09 9.96
C LEU A 215 -13.10 1.24 10.02
N ARG A 216 -13.56 1.65 11.23
CA ARG A 216 -14.45 2.81 11.42
C ARG A 216 -13.83 4.11 10.91
N ARG A 217 -12.51 4.23 10.98
CA ARG A 217 -11.80 5.37 10.38
C ARG A 217 -11.98 5.49 8.88
N ILE A 218 -12.21 4.39 8.16
CA ILE A 218 -12.49 4.42 6.72
C ILE A 218 -13.78 5.20 6.46
N ALA A 219 -14.87 4.90 7.16
CA ALA A 219 -16.12 5.66 7.03
C ALA A 219 -15.94 7.13 7.46
N ARG A 220 -15.21 7.35 8.58
CA ARG A 220 -14.89 8.71 9.03
C ARG A 220 -14.13 9.52 7.99
N HIS A 221 -13.17 8.91 7.27
CA HIS A 221 -12.46 9.59 6.19
C HIS A 221 -13.41 10.15 5.13
N PHE A 222 -14.40 9.37 4.69
CA PHE A 222 -15.40 9.84 3.74
C PHE A 222 -16.34 10.91 4.34
N ARG A 223 -16.67 10.83 5.63
CA ARG A 223 -17.40 11.93 6.31
C ARG A 223 -16.63 13.23 6.32
N VAL A 224 -15.31 13.18 6.52
CA VAL A 224 -14.44 14.35 6.46
C VAL A 224 -14.40 14.94 5.05
N GLN A 225 -14.33 14.08 4.01
CA GLN A 225 -14.37 14.53 2.62
C GLN A 225 -15.70 15.23 2.26
N LEU A 226 -16.80 14.77 2.82
CA LEU A 226 -18.13 15.37 2.65
C LEU A 226 -18.36 16.61 3.54
N GLY A 227 -17.38 17.03 4.34
CA GLY A 227 -17.51 18.17 5.25
C GLY A 227 -18.40 17.90 6.47
N LEU A 228 -18.74 16.64 6.77
CA LEU A 228 -19.64 16.25 7.86
C LEU A 228 -18.92 16.02 9.20
N LYS A 229 -17.60 15.92 9.17
CA LYS A 229 -16.75 15.76 10.36
C LYS A 229 -15.42 16.47 10.18
N MET A 230 -14.83 16.88 11.28
CA MET A 230 -13.45 17.36 11.30
C MET A 230 -12.48 16.21 11.12
N PRO A 231 -11.34 16.45 10.44
CA PRO A 231 -10.24 15.48 10.36
C PRO A 231 -9.76 15.05 11.75
N GLU A 232 -9.25 13.83 11.83
CA GLU A 232 -8.66 13.27 13.03
C GLU A 232 -7.38 12.52 12.70
N SER A 233 -6.32 12.91 13.36
CA SER A 233 -4.99 12.39 13.10
C SER A 233 -4.87 10.91 13.40
N PRO A 234 -4.17 10.15 12.56
CA PRO A 234 -3.82 8.77 12.85
C PRO A 234 -2.72 8.68 13.91
N VAL A 235 -2.67 7.57 14.61
CA VAL A 235 -1.45 7.16 15.29
C VAL A 235 -0.46 6.67 14.23
N CYS A 236 0.63 7.41 14.03
CA CYS A 236 1.58 7.16 12.96
C CYS A 236 3.00 7.54 13.40
N ASN A 237 3.99 6.74 12.99
CA ASN A 237 5.41 7.08 13.18
C ASN A 237 6.23 6.91 11.89
N ALA A 238 5.57 6.82 10.72
CA ALA A 238 6.20 6.61 9.43
C ALA A 238 7.42 7.53 9.18
N PRO A 239 7.36 8.86 9.39
CA PRO A 239 8.48 9.75 9.09
C PRO A 239 9.76 9.50 9.91
N TRP A 240 9.65 8.77 11.03
CA TRP A 240 10.79 8.46 11.91
C TRP A 240 11.34 7.06 11.71
N VAL A 241 10.54 6.15 11.12
CA VAL A 241 10.88 4.72 11.02
C VAL A 241 10.88 4.18 9.59
N SER A 242 10.50 4.98 8.60
CA SER A 242 10.43 4.58 7.21
C SER A 242 10.82 5.69 6.25
N ALA A 243 11.09 5.31 5.00
CA ALA A 243 11.23 6.21 3.87
C ALA A 243 10.57 5.59 2.64
N VAL A 244 10.17 6.42 1.70
CA VAL A 244 9.72 6.03 0.36
C VAL A 244 10.76 6.48 -0.65
N ILE A 245 11.16 5.57 -1.53
CA ILE A 245 12.04 5.85 -2.66
C ILE A 245 11.21 5.66 -3.92
N GLU A 246 11.08 6.73 -4.69
CA GLU A 246 10.39 6.70 -5.98
C GLU A 246 11.31 6.15 -7.08
N THR A 247 10.75 5.79 -8.22
CA THR A 247 11.51 5.23 -9.35
C THR A 247 12.55 6.19 -9.96
N ASP A 248 12.40 7.50 -9.74
CA ASP A 248 13.34 8.53 -10.16
C ASP A 248 14.41 8.86 -9.09
N GLY A 249 14.51 8.05 -8.05
CA GLY A 249 15.44 8.26 -6.94
C GLY A 249 14.98 9.27 -5.89
N THR A 250 13.82 9.91 -6.04
CA THR A 250 13.28 10.84 -5.06
C THR A 250 13.02 10.14 -3.73
N VAL A 251 13.50 10.70 -2.62
CA VAL A 251 13.33 10.18 -1.27
C VAL A 251 12.33 11.03 -0.50
N ARG A 252 11.32 10.37 0.11
CA ARG A 252 10.29 11.01 0.93
C ARG A 252 10.22 10.36 2.33
N PRO A 253 9.80 11.11 3.37
CA PRO A 253 9.62 10.54 4.72
C PRO A 253 8.39 9.62 4.81
N CYS A 254 7.42 9.78 3.91
CA CYS A 254 6.27 8.92 3.66
C CYS A 254 5.66 9.30 2.30
N PHE A 255 4.63 8.59 1.84
CA PHE A 255 3.99 8.83 0.53
C PHE A 255 3.39 10.23 0.37
N PHE A 256 3.02 10.93 1.45
CA PHE A 256 2.21 12.14 1.42
C PHE A 256 3.00 13.43 1.64
N HIS A 257 4.16 13.35 2.29
CA HIS A 257 5.00 14.52 2.54
C HIS A 257 5.97 14.80 1.40
N ARG A 258 6.49 16.02 1.38
CA ARG A 258 7.44 16.49 0.36
C ARG A 258 8.71 15.63 0.30
N ALA A 259 9.38 15.70 -0.84
CA ALA A 259 10.71 15.10 -0.99
C ALA A 259 11.73 15.71 -0.01
N LEU A 260 12.66 14.87 0.44
CA LEU A 260 13.79 15.24 1.29
C LEU A 260 15.11 15.32 0.50
N GLY A 261 15.16 14.71 -0.68
CA GLY A 261 16.34 14.66 -1.55
C GLY A 261 16.18 13.61 -2.65
N ASN A 262 17.29 13.35 -3.38
CA ASN A 262 17.32 12.37 -4.45
C ASN A 262 18.57 11.50 -4.35
N LEU A 263 18.44 10.19 -4.61
CA LEU A 263 19.52 9.20 -4.52
C LEU A 263 20.62 9.38 -5.58
N HIS A 264 20.30 10.05 -6.69
CA HIS A 264 21.30 10.37 -7.71
C HIS A 264 22.24 11.52 -7.30
N GLU A 265 21.88 12.26 -6.25
CA GLU A 265 22.66 13.41 -5.76
C GLU A 265 23.37 13.08 -4.44
N GLN A 266 22.74 12.29 -3.58
CA GLN A 266 23.22 12.03 -2.22
C GLN A 266 22.90 10.60 -1.77
N SER A 267 23.67 10.10 -0.80
CA SER A 267 23.36 8.81 -0.18
C SER A 267 22.07 8.86 0.64
N LEU A 268 21.36 7.74 0.72
CA LEU A 268 20.12 7.62 1.50
C LEU A 268 20.32 8.07 2.96
N GLU A 269 21.45 7.68 3.58
CA GLU A 269 21.78 8.08 4.95
C GLU A 269 21.93 9.60 5.05
N SER A 270 22.64 10.24 4.12
CA SER A 270 22.81 11.69 4.09
C SER A 270 21.49 12.43 3.93
N ILE A 271 20.62 11.96 3.05
CA ILE A 271 19.28 12.54 2.84
C ILE A 271 18.46 12.47 4.14
N LEU A 272 18.34 11.27 4.72
CA LEU A 272 17.50 11.04 5.89
C LEU A 272 18.04 11.71 7.16
N ASN A 273 19.35 12.00 7.23
CA ASN A 273 20.00 12.68 8.36
C ASN A 273 20.38 14.14 8.04
N SER A 274 19.96 14.68 6.90
CA SER A 274 20.17 16.08 6.55
C SER A 274 19.55 17.03 7.60
N LYS A 275 20.04 18.27 7.62
CA LYS A 275 19.46 19.32 8.48
C LYS A 275 17.96 19.51 8.19
N ASP A 276 17.57 19.48 6.92
CA ASP A 276 16.18 19.60 6.48
C ASP A 276 15.33 18.42 6.96
N ALA A 277 15.77 17.18 6.76
CA ALA A 277 15.04 15.98 7.20
C ALA A 277 14.89 15.90 8.73
N ARG A 278 15.93 16.26 9.47
CA ARG A 278 15.86 16.34 10.94
C ARG A 278 14.94 17.46 11.41
N GLY A 279 15.02 18.63 10.78
CA GLY A 279 14.15 19.76 11.07
C GLY A 279 12.70 19.42 10.78
N PHE A 280 12.41 18.77 9.65
CA PHE A 280 11.07 18.28 9.32
C PHE A 280 10.52 17.36 10.43
N ARG A 281 11.27 16.33 10.85
CA ARG A 281 10.82 15.41 11.90
C ARG A 281 10.69 16.07 13.28
N ALA A 282 11.54 17.02 13.59
CA ALA A 282 11.49 17.75 14.88
C ALA A 282 10.28 18.67 14.99
N ASN A 283 9.81 19.22 13.86
CA ASN A 283 8.69 20.17 13.81
C ASN A 283 7.36 19.51 13.41
N LEU A 284 7.36 18.24 13.01
CA LEU A 284 6.14 17.55 12.59
C LEU A 284 5.30 17.16 13.81
N ASP A 285 4.18 17.83 13.97
CA ASP A 285 3.11 17.41 14.88
C ASP A 285 1.99 16.72 14.09
N ILE A 286 1.92 15.39 14.19
CA ILE A 286 0.92 14.57 13.50
C ILE A 286 -0.51 15.02 13.84
N ALA A 287 -0.72 15.53 15.07
CA ALA A 287 -2.04 15.92 15.54
C ALA A 287 -2.56 17.18 14.85
N SER A 288 -1.71 18.11 14.48
CA SER A 288 -2.08 19.38 13.86
C SER A 288 -1.71 19.49 12.38
N ASP A 289 -0.84 18.62 11.87
CA ASP A 289 -0.41 18.66 10.47
C ASP A 289 -1.55 18.36 9.50
N PRO A 290 -1.83 19.25 8.51
CA PRO A 290 -2.98 19.13 7.61
C PRO A 290 -2.88 17.92 6.66
N ILE A 291 -1.69 17.43 6.35
CA ILE A 291 -1.47 16.23 5.54
C ILE A 291 -1.75 14.99 6.38
N CYS A 292 -1.18 14.93 7.59
CA CYS A 292 -1.37 13.80 8.50
C CYS A 292 -2.84 13.63 8.91
N ASN A 293 -3.56 14.72 9.15
CA ASN A 293 -4.97 14.71 9.54
C ASN A 293 -5.89 14.08 8.49
N ARG A 294 -5.53 14.15 7.21
CA ARG A 294 -6.30 13.57 6.11
C ARG A 294 -5.74 12.26 5.59
N CYS A 295 -4.68 11.78 6.20
CA CYS A 295 -3.97 10.60 5.72
C CYS A 295 -4.83 9.33 5.84
N VAL A 296 -4.95 8.59 4.74
CA VAL A 296 -5.62 7.28 4.66
C VAL A 296 -4.72 6.13 5.10
N CYS A 297 -3.40 6.34 5.06
CA CYS A 297 -2.38 5.35 5.42
C CYS A 297 -1.77 5.74 6.76
N SER A 298 -1.80 4.84 7.73
CA SER A 298 -1.11 5.06 9.00
C SER A 298 -0.18 3.88 9.26
N LEU A 299 1.09 4.19 9.50
CA LEU A 299 2.09 3.22 9.93
C LEU A 299 2.44 3.50 11.38
N HIS A 300 2.22 2.52 12.24
CA HIS A 300 2.73 2.53 13.61
C HIS A 300 3.62 1.31 13.79
N TYR A 301 4.88 1.45 13.40
CA TYR A 301 5.88 0.39 13.54
C TYR A 301 6.45 0.41 14.96
N ARG A 302 6.43 -0.76 15.60
CA ARG A 302 7.07 -0.96 16.89
C ARG A 302 8.44 -1.60 16.64
N VAL A 303 9.48 -0.94 17.07
CA VAL A 303 10.86 -1.42 16.98
C VAL A 303 11.11 -2.50 18.02
#